data_68b7c93c2bbf59f866b58a0ad958c481
#
_entry.id   68b7c93c2bbf59f866b58a0ad958c481
#
_cell.length_a   1.000
_cell.length_b   1.000
_cell.length_c   1.000
_cell.angle_alpha   90.00
_cell.angle_beta   90.00
_cell.angle_gamma   90.00
#
_symmetry.space_group_name_H-M   'P 1'
#
loop_
_entity.id
_entity.type
_entity.pdbx_description
1 polymer ?
#
loop_
_entity_poly.entity_id
_entity_poly.type
_entity_poly.pdbx_seq_one_letter_code
_entity_poly.pdbx_strand_id
1 'polypeptide(L)'
;MNIIFNDHDGRDSYYEKIRDDYIVWLGTSGDKQTNKMHELAHINLGTNTDEARGEVLAWIMKANFPQKLLEDKRQLIVDSFFQVWNVLEDERVESFSPRLFAKHKKAVGKTKTKKNAESHPVEALLCARFNRDDLVSKEIKKYITESRLTSKYRVYELAEEYVNKYLIEFIRKGYK
;
A
#
# COMPACT_ATOMS: atom_id res chain seq x y z
N MET A 1 -22.88 3.36 13.73
CA MET A 1 -21.54 3.63 13.16
C MET A 1 -21.29 5.12 13.27
N ASN A 2 -20.36 5.52 14.14
CA ASN A 2 -19.88 6.90 14.25
C ASN A 2 -18.46 6.99 13.73
N ILE A 3 -18.06 8.17 13.23
CA ILE A 3 -16.68 8.43 12.81
C ILE A 3 -16.19 9.64 13.60
N ILE A 4 -15.19 9.41 14.42
CA ILE A 4 -14.57 10.42 15.29
C ILE A 4 -13.22 10.81 14.68
N PHE A 5 -12.94 12.11 14.58
CA PHE A 5 -11.69 12.63 14.05
C PHE A 5 -10.86 13.24 15.16
N ASN A 6 -9.63 12.77 15.28
CA ASN A 6 -8.64 13.28 16.23
C ASN A 6 -7.36 13.69 15.48
N ASP A 7 -6.70 14.70 15.98
CA ASP A 7 -5.36 15.08 15.55
C ASP A 7 -4.32 14.34 16.38
N HIS A 8 -3.17 14.03 15.76
CA HIS A 8 -2.02 13.51 16.48
C HIS A 8 -0.71 14.05 15.89
N ASP A 9 0.36 13.97 16.67
CA ASP A 9 1.67 14.53 16.31
C ASP A 9 2.48 13.68 15.32
N GLY A 10 1.99 12.48 14.97
CA GLY A 10 2.59 11.60 13.98
C GLY A 10 2.47 12.18 12.56
N ARG A 11 3.31 11.70 11.64
CA ARG A 11 3.31 12.18 10.25
C ARG A 11 2.12 11.64 9.45
N ASP A 12 1.79 10.36 9.63
CA ASP A 12 0.84 9.64 8.81
C ASP A 12 -0.55 9.65 9.44
N SER A 13 -1.57 9.71 8.61
CA SER A 13 -2.96 9.53 9.04
C SER A 13 -3.32 8.05 8.98
N TYR A 14 -4.23 7.63 9.84
CA TYR A 14 -4.74 6.25 9.86
C TYR A 14 -6.10 6.20 10.57
N TYR A 15 -6.80 5.08 10.46
CA TYR A 15 -8.02 4.85 11.23
C TYR A 15 -7.95 3.53 12.02
N GLU A 16 -8.74 3.49 13.08
CA GLU A 16 -8.96 2.31 13.92
C GLU A 16 -10.45 2.01 13.98
N LYS A 17 -10.81 0.73 13.89
CA LYS A 17 -12.17 0.27 14.11
C LYS A 17 -12.32 -0.22 15.54
N ILE A 18 -13.26 0.39 16.29
CA ILE A 18 -13.59 -0.01 17.67
C ILE A 18 -15.07 -0.38 17.71
N ARG A 19 -15.36 -1.68 17.72
CA ARG A 19 -16.72 -2.23 17.59
C ARG A 19 -17.39 -1.77 16.30
N ASP A 20 -18.45 -0.97 16.38
CA ASP A 20 -19.18 -0.42 15.23
C ASP A 20 -18.77 1.00 14.85
N ASP A 21 -17.81 1.58 15.55
CA ASP A 21 -17.34 2.95 15.35
C ASP A 21 -15.92 2.98 14.81
N TYR A 22 -15.55 4.12 14.22
CA TYR A 22 -14.21 4.38 13.69
C TYR A 22 -13.61 5.62 14.33
N ILE A 23 -12.34 5.55 14.69
CA ILE A 23 -11.53 6.70 15.08
C ILE A 23 -10.53 6.95 13.96
N VAL A 24 -10.55 8.16 13.39
CA VAL A 24 -9.59 8.61 12.38
C VAL A 24 -8.59 9.53 13.03
N TRP A 25 -7.33 9.14 12.99
CA TRP A 25 -6.21 9.91 13.48
C TRP A 25 -5.56 10.68 12.32
N LEU A 26 -5.60 12.00 12.38
CA LEU A 26 -5.07 12.88 11.33
C LEU A 26 -3.65 13.31 11.67
N GLY A 27 -2.70 12.85 10.87
CA GLY A 27 -1.29 13.17 10.99
C GLY A 27 -0.95 14.57 10.47
N THR A 28 0.30 14.95 10.68
CA THR A 28 0.83 16.29 10.35
C THR A 28 1.31 16.42 8.91
N SER A 29 1.46 15.31 8.17
CA SER A 29 1.92 15.34 6.79
C SER A 29 0.79 15.67 5.81
N GLY A 30 1.08 16.56 4.86
CA GLY A 30 0.17 16.88 3.77
C GLY A 30 -1.00 17.79 4.15
N ASP A 31 -2.01 17.81 3.30
CA ASP A 31 -3.23 18.57 3.50
C ASP A 31 -4.23 17.79 4.35
N LYS A 32 -4.62 18.34 5.48
CA LYS A 32 -5.49 17.70 6.46
C LYS A 32 -6.84 17.26 5.89
N GLN A 33 -7.41 18.07 4.99
CA GLN A 33 -8.67 17.72 4.34
C GLN A 33 -8.51 16.55 3.38
N THR A 34 -7.41 16.50 2.63
CA THR A 34 -7.09 15.39 1.75
C THR A 34 -6.87 14.10 2.55
N ASN A 35 -6.13 14.17 3.67
CA ASN A 35 -5.92 13.05 4.58
C ASN A 35 -7.25 12.53 5.14
N LYS A 36 -8.11 13.43 5.63
CA LYS A 36 -9.44 13.06 6.11
C LYS A 36 -10.26 12.32 5.06
N MET A 37 -10.26 12.81 3.83
CA MET A 37 -11.01 12.18 2.73
C MET A 37 -10.41 10.83 2.33
N HIS A 38 -9.10 10.68 2.43
CA HIS A 38 -8.39 9.42 2.17
C HIS A 38 -8.82 8.34 3.18
N GLU A 39 -8.76 8.63 4.48
CA GLU A 39 -9.17 7.68 5.51
C GLU A 39 -10.67 7.33 5.43
N LEU A 40 -11.51 8.30 5.13
CA LEU A 40 -12.94 8.05 4.88
C LEU A 40 -13.17 7.14 3.66
N ALA A 41 -12.35 7.27 2.62
CA ALA A 41 -12.47 6.40 1.46
C ALA A 41 -12.12 4.94 1.81
N HIS A 42 -11.09 4.70 2.62
CA HIS A 42 -10.77 3.37 3.14
C HIS A 42 -11.93 2.77 3.94
N ILE A 43 -12.50 3.53 4.88
CA ILE A 43 -13.64 3.08 5.70
C ILE A 43 -14.85 2.73 4.82
N ASN A 44 -15.22 3.62 3.89
CA ASN A 44 -16.38 3.44 3.03
C ASN A 44 -16.23 2.28 2.03
N LEU A 45 -15.01 2.00 1.59
CA LEU A 45 -14.71 0.94 0.64
C LEU A 45 -14.30 -0.38 1.31
N GLY A 46 -14.41 -0.45 2.64
CA GLY A 46 -14.26 -1.67 3.43
C GLY A 46 -12.83 -2.18 3.51
N THR A 47 -11.84 -1.29 3.48
CA THR A 47 -10.45 -1.66 3.78
C THR A 47 -10.37 -2.23 5.20
N ASN A 48 -9.69 -3.35 5.37
CA ASN A 48 -9.56 -4.03 6.66
C ASN A 48 -8.14 -4.56 6.85
N THR A 49 -7.38 -3.90 7.72
CA THR A 49 -5.99 -4.25 8.01
C THR A 49 -5.86 -5.62 8.69
N ASP A 50 -6.81 -6.02 9.52
CA ASP A 50 -6.77 -7.35 10.17
C ASP A 50 -7.04 -8.47 9.17
N GLU A 51 -7.95 -8.25 8.23
CA GLU A 51 -8.17 -9.16 7.10
C GLU A 51 -6.88 -9.26 6.25
N ALA A 52 -6.24 -8.14 5.95
CA ALA A 52 -4.97 -8.12 5.22
C ALA A 52 -3.86 -8.91 5.94
N ARG A 53 -3.79 -8.83 7.27
CA ARG A 53 -2.87 -9.66 8.06
C ARG A 53 -3.16 -11.15 7.92
N GLY A 54 -4.44 -11.52 7.93
CA GLY A 54 -4.86 -12.90 7.69
C GLY A 54 -4.44 -13.41 6.31
N GLU A 55 -4.62 -12.61 5.27
CA GLU A 55 -4.22 -12.94 3.90
C GLU A 55 -2.69 -13.09 3.76
N VAL A 56 -1.90 -12.21 4.37
CA VAL A 56 -0.43 -12.33 4.41
C VAL A 56 0.00 -13.64 5.04
N LEU A 57 -0.58 -14.02 6.17
CA LEU A 57 -0.25 -15.26 6.85
C LEU A 57 -0.64 -16.48 6.01
N ALA A 58 -1.84 -16.47 5.41
CA ALA A 58 -2.29 -17.53 4.51
C ALA A 58 -1.35 -17.67 3.29
N TRP A 59 -0.93 -16.55 2.71
CA TRP A 59 0.05 -16.55 1.62
C TRP A 59 1.40 -17.14 2.04
N ILE A 60 1.96 -16.74 3.19
CA ILE A 60 3.22 -17.31 3.70
C ILE A 60 3.14 -18.82 3.84
N MET A 61 2.01 -19.34 4.33
CA MET A 61 1.79 -20.78 4.48
C MET A 61 1.71 -21.50 3.14
N LYS A 62 1.07 -20.89 2.13
CA LYS A 62 0.94 -21.45 0.78
C LYS A 62 2.25 -21.39 -0.01
N ALA A 63 3.02 -20.33 0.14
CA ALA A 63 4.21 -20.05 -0.65
C ALA A 63 5.38 -21.01 -0.39
N ASN A 64 5.27 -21.85 0.63
CA ASN A 64 6.26 -22.88 0.99
C ASN A 64 7.70 -22.35 0.98
N PHE A 65 7.91 -21.23 1.65
CA PHE A 65 9.23 -20.62 1.77
C PHE A 65 10.22 -21.57 2.44
N PRO A 66 11.51 -21.56 2.03
CA PRO A 66 12.54 -22.29 2.77
C PRO A 66 12.55 -21.88 4.24
N GLN A 67 12.56 -22.87 5.15
CA GLN A 67 12.48 -22.64 6.60
C GLN A 67 13.52 -21.61 7.07
N LYS A 68 14.77 -21.75 6.62
CA LYS A 68 15.84 -20.81 6.94
C LYS A 68 15.52 -19.37 6.53
N LEU A 69 14.85 -19.15 5.39
CA LEU A 69 14.44 -17.80 4.95
C LEU A 69 13.37 -17.23 5.88
N LEU A 70 12.44 -18.05 6.34
CA LEU A 70 11.41 -17.63 7.30
C LEU A 70 12.00 -17.32 8.68
N GLU A 71 12.96 -18.13 9.14
CA GLU A 71 13.64 -17.86 10.43
C GLU A 71 14.37 -16.52 10.40
N ASP A 72 15.11 -16.24 9.31
CA ASP A 72 15.97 -15.06 9.21
C ASP A 72 15.22 -13.79 8.77
N LYS A 73 14.16 -13.90 7.97
CA LYS A 73 13.58 -12.77 7.22
C LYS A 73 12.06 -12.67 7.30
N ARG A 74 11.38 -13.45 8.16
CA ARG A 74 9.91 -13.49 8.23
C ARG A 74 9.29 -12.10 8.37
N GLN A 75 9.79 -11.30 9.31
CA GLN A 75 9.25 -9.96 9.55
C GLN A 75 9.42 -9.07 8.31
N LEU A 76 10.59 -9.12 7.69
CA LEU A 76 10.85 -8.36 6.45
C LEU A 76 9.90 -8.77 5.31
N ILE A 77 9.61 -10.07 5.17
CA ILE A 77 8.66 -10.58 4.16
C ILE A 77 7.25 -10.06 4.45
N VAL A 78 6.81 -10.15 5.71
CA VAL A 78 5.50 -9.63 6.15
C VAL A 78 5.39 -8.13 5.88
N ASP A 79 6.35 -7.34 6.33
CA ASP A 79 6.35 -5.88 6.18
C ASP A 79 6.38 -5.47 4.70
N SER A 80 7.15 -6.19 3.89
CA SER A 80 7.23 -5.94 2.45
C SER A 80 5.90 -6.22 1.75
N PHE A 81 5.20 -7.30 2.12
CA PHE A 81 3.86 -7.58 1.60
C PHE A 81 2.89 -6.46 1.97
N PHE A 82 2.89 -6.05 3.25
CA PHE A 82 2.03 -4.96 3.71
C PHE A 82 2.29 -3.65 2.98
N GLN A 83 3.55 -3.31 2.73
CA GLN A 83 3.89 -2.11 1.97
C GLN A 83 3.34 -2.17 0.55
N VAL A 84 3.47 -3.31 -0.14
CA VAL A 84 2.91 -3.51 -1.48
C VAL A 84 1.39 -3.43 -1.46
N TRP A 85 0.76 -4.17 -0.55
CA TRP A 85 -0.69 -4.16 -0.38
C TRP A 85 -1.21 -2.74 -0.13
N ASN A 86 -0.59 -2.00 0.79
CA ASN A 86 -0.98 -0.63 1.11
C ASN A 86 -0.92 0.29 -0.11
N VAL A 87 0.16 0.21 -0.91
CA VAL A 87 0.29 1.01 -2.15
C VAL A 87 -0.84 0.71 -3.14
N LEU A 88 -1.19 -0.56 -3.31
CA LEU A 88 -2.24 -1.00 -4.24
C LEU A 88 -3.64 -0.68 -3.70
N GLU A 89 -3.86 -0.83 -2.40
CA GLU A 89 -5.12 -0.51 -1.74
C GLU A 89 -5.40 1.00 -1.74
N ASP A 90 -4.39 1.81 -1.46
CA ASP A 90 -4.50 3.26 -1.60
C ASP A 90 -4.87 3.66 -3.03
N GLU A 91 -4.26 3.03 -4.04
CA GLU A 91 -4.60 3.29 -5.44
C GLU A 91 -6.05 2.88 -5.74
N ARG A 92 -6.49 1.74 -5.19
CA ARG A 92 -7.87 1.28 -5.31
C ARG A 92 -8.83 2.31 -4.74
N VAL A 93 -8.68 2.72 -3.50
CA VAL A 93 -9.62 3.63 -2.84
C VAL A 93 -9.62 5.02 -3.47
N GLU A 94 -8.45 5.54 -3.84
CA GLU A 94 -8.31 6.84 -4.49
C GLU A 94 -8.87 6.85 -5.92
N SER A 95 -8.89 5.71 -6.61
CA SER A 95 -9.41 5.59 -7.97
C SER A 95 -10.93 5.82 -8.08
N PHE A 96 -11.67 5.64 -6.98
CA PHE A 96 -13.10 5.99 -6.92
C PHE A 96 -13.36 7.50 -6.85
N SER A 97 -12.34 8.30 -6.51
CA SER A 97 -12.43 9.76 -6.46
C SER A 97 -11.17 10.43 -7.05
N PRO A 98 -10.81 10.16 -8.31
CA PRO A 98 -9.50 10.51 -8.87
C PRO A 98 -9.24 12.02 -8.90
N ARG A 99 -10.30 12.85 -9.05
CA ARG A 99 -10.17 14.32 -9.07
C ARG A 99 -9.72 14.86 -7.72
N LEU A 100 -10.18 14.26 -6.63
CA LEU A 100 -9.83 14.65 -5.26
C LEU A 100 -8.33 14.46 -4.99
N PHE A 101 -7.78 13.33 -5.42
CA PHE A 101 -6.39 12.95 -5.14
C PHE A 101 -5.39 13.38 -6.23
N ALA A 102 -5.85 13.88 -7.38
CA ALA A 102 -4.97 14.24 -8.51
C ALA A 102 -3.88 15.26 -8.13
N LYS A 103 -4.24 16.28 -7.34
CA LYS A 103 -3.29 17.32 -6.88
C LYS A 103 -2.23 16.72 -5.96
N HIS A 104 -2.63 15.89 -5.02
CA HIS A 104 -1.74 15.17 -4.11
C HIS A 104 -0.77 14.28 -4.88
N LYS A 105 -1.28 13.39 -5.75
CA LYS A 105 -0.45 12.51 -6.59
C LYS A 105 0.57 13.28 -7.42
N LYS A 106 0.16 14.39 -8.02
CA LYS A 106 1.07 15.24 -8.81
C LYS A 106 2.17 15.87 -7.94
N ALA A 107 1.84 16.32 -6.73
CA ALA A 107 2.80 16.92 -5.82
C ALA A 107 3.84 15.89 -5.35
N VAL A 108 3.41 14.72 -4.89
CA VAL A 108 4.28 13.63 -4.44
C VAL A 108 5.10 13.06 -5.60
N GLY A 109 4.50 12.90 -6.78
CA GLY A 109 5.19 12.39 -7.97
C GLY A 109 6.43 13.23 -8.35
N LYS A 110 6.39 14.56 -8.14
CA LYS A 110 7.54 15.43 -8.42
C LYS A 110 8.78 15.14 -7.55
N THR A 111 8.60 14.51 -6.38
CA THR A 111 9.70 14.16 -5.47
C THR A 111 10.36 12.83 -5.82
N LYS A 112 9.74 12.03 -6.69
CA LYS A 112 10.25 10.70 -7.07
C LYS A 112 11.33 10.82 -8.13
N THR A 113 12.36 9.96 -8.06
CA THR A 113 13.49 9.93 -8.96
C THR A 113 13.74 8.53 -9.51
N LYS A 114 14.54 8.41 -10.58
CA LYS A 114 14.94 7.11 -11.11
C LYS A 114 15.67 6.27 -10.06
N LYS A 115 16.52 6.88 -9.22
CA LYS A 115 17.21 6.21 -8.12
C LYS A 115 16.22 5.56 -7.16
N ASN A 116 15.12 6.24 -6.80
CA ASN A 116 14.09 5.66 -5.95
C ASN A 116 13.47 4.41 -6.59
N ALA A 117 13.13 4.46 -7.89
CA ALA A 117 12.55 3.34 -8.61
C ALA A 117 13.51 2.13 -8.77
N GLU A 118 14.81 2.39 -8.86
CA GLU A 118 15.85 1.35 -9.02
C GLU A 118 16.30 0.74 -7.69
N SER A 119 16.12 1.47 -6.58
CA SER A 119 16.66 1.08 -5.27
C SER A 119 15.87 -0.04 -4.60
N HIS A 120 14.56 -0.10 -4.81
CA HIS A 120 13.70 -1.06 -4.15
C HIS A 120 12.39 -1.29 -4.92
N PRO A 121 11.89 -2.53 -5.04
CA PRO A 121 10.64 -2.82 -5.76
C PRO A 121 9.42 -2.04 -5.24
N VAL A 122 9.29 -1.82 -3.93
CA VAL A 122 8.20 -1.01 -3.36
C VAL A 122 8.29 0.45 -3.84
N GLU A 123 9.50 1.02 -3.90
CA GLU A 123 9.70 2.37 -4.42
C GLU A 123 9.36 2.47 -5.92
N ALA A 124 9.64 1.41 -6.69
CA ALA A 124 9.21 1.34 -8.08
C ALA A 124 7.68 1.36 -8.21
N LEU A 125 6.98 0.60 -7.35
CA LEU A 125 5.52 0.58 -7.31
C LEU A 125 4.93 1.95 -6.90
N LEU A 126 5.55 2.62 -5.92
CA LEU A 126 5.20 3.99 -5.53
C LEU A 126 5.42 4.98 -6.67
N CYS A 127 6.53 4.89 -7.41
CA CYS A 127 6.75 5.73 -8.59
C CYS A 127 5.62 5.54 -9.62
N ALA A 128 5.19 4.30 -9.87
CA ALA A 128 4.07 4.02 -10.77
C ALA A 128 2.75 4.62 -10.24
N ARG A 129 2.45 4.48 -8.94
CA ARG A 129 1.25 5.04 -8.31
C ARG A 129 1.19 6.57 -8.43
N PHE A 130 2.32 7.23 -8.28
CA PHE A 130 2.41 8.69 -8.38
C PHE A 130 2.64 9.19 -9.82
N ASN A 131 2.28 8.39 -10.83
CA ASN A 131 2.32 8.74 -12.25
C ASN A 131 3.73 9.08 -12.77
N ARG A 132 4.77 8.48 -12.21
CA ARG A 132 6.14 8.56 -12.74
C ARG A 132 6.42 7.37 -13.64
N ASP A 133 5.59 7.23 -14.67
CA ASP A 133 5.65 6.16 -15.68
C ASP A 133 6.96 6.19 -16.47
N ASP A 134 7.62 7.36 -16.49
CA ASP A 134 8.95 7.57 -17.07
C ASP A 134 10.06 6.84 -16.30
N LEU A 135 9.80 6.45 -15.04
CA LEU A 135 10.79 5.84 -14.15
C LEU A 135 10.64 4.33 -14.01
N VAL A 136 9.52 3.75 -14.45
CA VAL A 136 9.18 2.35 -14.20
C VAL A 136 8.78 1.60 -15.46
N SER A 137 8.90 0.26 -15.43
CA SER A 137 8.47 -0.59 -16.53
C SER A 137 6.94 -0.63 -16.68
N LYS A 138 6.48 -0.93 -17.89
CA LYS A 138 5.04 -1.14 -18.17
C LYS A 138 4.45 -2.28 -17.34
N GLU A 139 5.25 -3.29 -17.00
CA GLU A 139 4.80 -4.40 -16.15
C GLU A 139 4.48 -3.95 -14.72
N ILE A 140 5.32 -3.11 -14.10
CA ILE A 140 5.06 -2.58 -12.76
C ILE A 140 3.84 -1.66 -12.79
N LYS A 141 3.73 -0.81 -13.81
CA LYS A 141 2.57 0.06 -14.00
C LYS A 141 1.26 -0.72 -14.12
N LYS A 142 1.29 -1.92 -14.69
CA LYS A 142 0.11 -2.79 -14.83
C LYS A 142 -0.54 -3.07 -13.49
N TYR A 143 0.23 -3.35 -12.42
CA TYR A 143 -0.32 -3.60 -11.08
C TYR A 143 -1.12 -2.41 -10.55
N ILE A 144 -0.61 -1.19 -10.71
CA ILE A 144 -1.32 0.03 -10.34
C ILE A 144 -2.60 0.20 -11.16
N THR A 145 -2.55 -0.09 -12.46
CA THR A 145 -3.73 0.03 -13.33
C THR A 145 -4.80 -1.00 -12.96
N GLU A 146 -4.40 -2.24 -12.67
CA GLU A 146 -5.32 -3.32 -12.30
C GLU A 146 -5.90 -3.16 -10.88
N SER A 147 -5.23 -2.43 -9.98
CA SER A 147 -5.78 -2.14 -8.66
C SER A 147 -6.90 -1.09 -8.69
N ARG A 148 -7.03 -0.31 -9.76
CA ARG A 148 -8.07 0.70 -9.90
C ARG A 148 -9.44 0.09 -10.08
N LEU A 149 -10.44 0.67 -9.41
CA LEU A 149 -11.86 0.28 -9.53
C LEU A 149 -12.12 -1.22 -9.38
N THR A 150 -11.26 -1.91 -8.65
CA THR A 150 -11.36 -3.37 -8.43
C THR A 150 -11.88 -3.71 -7.03
N SER A 151 -12.06 -4.99 -6.73
CA SER A 151 -12.40 -5.45 -5.39
C SER A 151 -11.16 -5.48 -4.48
N LYS A 152 -11.36 -5.39 -3.15
CA LYS A 152 -10.28 -5.57 -2.18
C LYS A 152 -9.59 -6.95 -2.31
N TYR A 153 -10.33 -7.98 -2.68
CA TYR A 153 -9.79 -9.33 -2.89
C TYR A 153 -8.80 -9.39 -4.06
N ARG A 154 -9.11 -8.68 -5.16
CA ARG A 154 -8.16 -8.58 -6.28
C ARG A 154 -6.89 -7.83 -5.88
N VAL A 155 -6.97 -6.87 -4.95
CA VAL A 155 -5.78 -6.18 -4.43
C VAL A 155 -4.88 -7.14 -3.66
N TYR A 156 -5.42 -8.08 -2.87
CA TYR A 156 -4.61 -9.11 -2.21
C TYR A 156 -3.90 -10.00 -3.23
N GLU A 157 -4.60 -10.47 -4.27
CA GLU A 157 -4.00 -11.27 -5.34
C GLU A 157 -2.87 -10.50 -6.06
N LEU A 158 -3.08 -9.24 -6.40
CA LEU A 158 -2.07 -8.40 -7.02
C LEU A 158 -0.85 -8.18 -6.12
N ALA A 159 -1.07 -8.01 -4.82
CA ALA A 159 0.02 -7.90 -3.86
C ALA A 159 0.84 -9.19 -3.78
N GLU A 160 0.16 -10.36 -3.72
CA GLU A 160 0.80 -11.67 -3.75
C GLU A 160 1.63 -11.88 -5.03
N GLU A 161 1.04 -11.60 -6.19
CA GLU A 161 1.72 -11.67 -7.49
C GLU A 161 2.97 -10.78 -7.53
N TYR A 162 2.84 -9.53 -7.06
CA TYR A 162 3.94 -8.56 -7.06
C TYR A 162 5.08 -8.97 -6.14
N VAL A 163 4.76 -9.37 -4.91
CA VAL A 163 5.75 -9.80 -3.92
C VAL A 163 6.49 -11.03 -4.39
N ASN A 164 5.79 -12.03 -4.90
CA ASN A 164 6.40 -13.24 -5.45
C ASN A 164 7.36 -12.94 -6.59
N LYS A 165 6.98 -12.04 -7.50
CA LYS A 165 7.76 -11.73 -8.69
C LYS A 165 8.97 -10.85 -8.43
N TYR A 166 8.84 -9.84 -7.58
CA TYR A 166 9.84 -8.79 -7.45
C TYR A 166 10.54 -8.73 -6.10
N LEU A 167 9.82 -9.02 -5.01
CA LEU A 167 10.36 -8.83 -3.66
C LEU A 167 11.07 -10.03 -3.09
N ILE A 168 10.58 -11.23 -3.33
CA ILE A 168 11.17 -12.45 -2.76
C ILE A 168 12.61 -12.64 -3.25
N GLU A 169 12.85 -12.46 -4.53
CA GLU A 169 14.20 -12.56 -5.09
C GLU A 169 15.11 -11.44 -4.57
N PHE A 170 14.57 -10.24 -4.46
CA PHE A 170 15.25 -9.08 -3.91
C PHE A 170 15.69 -9.30 -2.44
N ILE A 171 14.79 -9.85 -1.61
CA ILE A 171 15.09 -10.22 -0.21
C ILE A 171 16.14 -11.33 -0.15
N ARG A 172 16.07 -12.34 -1.04
CA ARG A 172 17.03 -13.44 -1.12
C ARG A 172 18.44 -12.95 -1.47
N LYS A 173 18.57 -11.95 -2.32
CA LYS A 173 19.87 -11.34 -2.71
C LYS A 173 20.54 -10.54 -1.58
N GLY A 174 19.95 -10.51 -0.40
CA GLY A 174 20.56 -9.92 0.79
C GLY A 174 20.32 -8.44 0.98
N TYR A 175 19.27 -7.90 0.38
CA TYR A 175 18.88 -6.53 0.67
C TYR A 175 18.42 -6.40 2.13
N LYS A 176 19.04 -5.44 2.80
CA LYS A 176 18.77 -5.07 4.20
C LYS A 176 17.79 -3.91 4.25
#